data_ae4e286b18869990aac3afc152c2fbdf
#
_entry.id   ae4e286b18869990aac3afc152c2fbdf
#
_cell.length_a   1.000
_cell.length_b   1.000
_cell.length_c   1.000
_cell.angle_alpha   90.00
_cell.angle_beta   90.00
_cell.angle_gamma   90.00
#
_symmetry.space_group_name_H-M   'P 1'
#
loop_
_entity.id
_entity.type
_entity.pdbx_description
1 polymer ?
#
loop_
_entity_poly.entity_id
_entity_poly.type
_entity_poly.pdbx_seq_one_letter_code
_entity_poly.pdbx_strand_id
1 'polypeptide(L)'
;MTRPRVSIVVPVFNKARFLPAALDSIVAAVRAYGDAELIVVDHGSTDGSRDLVASRYQPIARILDWKGGTIAAVRNHGVHAASGEVLSFIDADCTIPLDYFGSLADVLATSGAMATGAEVVPPSSPSWVEEVWYRLHRRARDGEQEWIGSANLAVVRAAFDAVGGFDERLVTGEDTEFCQRLRDRGYRIYESKRLTAVHLDNAKTVGSFYRKEVWRGLGMFGTVRPGAIDKPTVMTVVHLVLLAAGILALAVAGWAWPVRLVVAAGLVVAAPAAALLYRAAAGGDLGRPLRALLLYEVYFVARGAAMARLLFRGVRG
;
A
#
# COMPACT_ATOMS: atom_id res chain seq x y z
N MET A 1 -16.68 21.87 18.98
CA MET A 1 -15.21 21.68 18.93
C MET A 1 -14.69 22.39 17.69
N THR A 2 -13.60 23.14 17.77
CA THR A 2 -12.92 23.71 16.61
C THR A 2 -12.39 22.57 15.73
N ARG A 3 -12.52 22.72 14.41
CA ARG A 3 -11.96 21.76 13.46
C ARG A 3 -10.43 21.79 13.55
N PRO A 4 -9.72 20.64 13.56
CA PRO A 4 -8.26 20.64 13.60
C PRO A 4 -7.67 21.14 12.29
N ARG A 5 -6.56 21.86 12.33
CA ARG A 5 -5.78 22.19 11.14
C ARG A 5 -5.15 20.92 10.55
N VAL A 6 -5.29 20.74 9.24
CA VAL A 6 -4.79 19.55 8.52
C VAL A 6 -3.62 19.92 7.61
N SER A 7 -2.51 19.20 7.71
CA SER A 7 -1.42 19.26 6.73
C SER A 7 -1.46 18.03 5.84
N ILE A 8 -1.58 18.25 4.54
CA ILE A 8 -1.60 17.19 3.53
C ILE A 8 -0.20 17.07 2.95
N VAL A 9 0.39 15.87 3.04
CA VAL A 9 1.71 15.55 2.47
C VAL A 9 1.51 14.60 1.29
N VAL A 10 1.89 15.08 0.10
CA VAL A 10 1.80 14.33 -1.16
C VAL A 10 3.20 14.06 -1.69
N PRO A 11 3.74 12.84 -1.56
CA PRO A 11 5.01 12.46 -2.16
C PRO A 11 4.84 12.26 -3.67
N VAL A 12 5.75 12.82 -4.46
CA VAL A 12 5.71 12.76 -5.93
C VAL A 12 7.01 12.16 -6.48
N PHE A 13 6.89 11.13 -7.31
CA PHE A 13 7.98 10.61 -8.12
C PHE A 13 7.45 10.07 -9.45
N ASN A 14 7.72 10.82 -10.54
CA ASN A 14 7.30 10.44 -11.91
C ASN A 14 5.80 10.13 -12.02
N LYS A 15 4.95 11.11 -11.66
CA LYS A 15 3.48 11.00 -11.65
C LYS A 15 2.77 12.03 -12.51
N ALA A 16 3.45 12.70 -13.46
CA ALA A 16 2.89 13.78 -14.30
C ALA A 16 1.53 13.40 -14.92
N ARG A 17 1.35 12.13 -15.30
CA ARG A 17 0.09 11.62 -15.89
C ARG A 17 -1.10 11.68 -14.92
N PHE A 18 -0.89 11.44 -13.63
CA PHE A 18 -1.95 11.30 -12.63
C PHE A 18 -2.15 12.54 -11.77
N LEU A 19 -1.10 13.35 -11.65
CA LEU A 19 -1.08 14.55 -10.82
C LEU A 19 -2.27 15.51 -11.06
N PRO A 20 -2.70 15.81 -12.30
CA PRO A 20 -3.82 16.72 -12.49
C PRO A 20 -5.10 16.22 -11.79
N ALA A 21 -5.47 14.96 -11.97
CA ALA A 21 -6.66 14.42 -11.34
C ALA A 21 -6.52 14.36 -9.81
N ALA A 22 -5.37 13.93 -9.30
CA ALA A 22 -5.11 13.82 -7.86
C ALA A 22 -5.11 15.21 -7.20
N LEU A 23 -4.28 16.14 -7.67
CA LEU A 23 -4.14 17.45 -7.06
C LEU A 23 -5.38 18.33 -7.24
N ASP A 24 -6.11 18.24 -8.35
CA ASP A 24 -7.36 18.98 -8.51
C ASP A 24 -8.38 18.55 -7.44
N SER A 25 -8.51 17.26 -7.15
CA SER A 25 -9.39 16.75 -6.10
C SER A 25 -8.94 17.19 -4.69
N ILE A 26 -7.64 17.11 -4.41
CA ILE A 26 -7.06 17.52 -3.12
C ILE A 26 -7.24 19.04 -2.91
N VAL A 27 -6.92 19.85 -3.90
CA VAL A 27 -7.09 21.31 -3.83
C VAL A 27 -8.54 21.71 -3.63
N ALA A 28 -9.48 21.02 -4.30
CA ALA A 28 -10.90 21.27 -4.09
C ALA A 28 -11.30 20.96 -2.63
N ALA A 29 -10.86 19.84 -2.09
CA ALA A 29 -11.14 19.43 -0.71
C ALA A 29 -10.46 20.36 0.32
N VAL A 30 -9.23 20.83 0.06
CA VAL A 30 -8.52 21.83 0.88
C VAL A 30 -9.31 23.13 0.96
N ARG A 31 -9.78 23.64 -0.19
CA ARG A 31 -10.60 24.87 -0.24
C ARG A 31 -11.94 24.72 0.47
N ALA A 32 -12.58 23.57 0.34
CA ALA A 32 -13.86 23.28 1.00
C ALA A 32 -13.70 23.17 2.53
N TYR A 33 -12.57 22.68 3.00
CA TYR A 33 -12.31 22.55 4.45
C TYR A 33 -11.90 23.90 5.09
N GLY A 34 -11.07 24.68 4.41
CA GLY A 34 -10.64 26.03 4.80
C GLY A 34 -9.37 26.07 5.65
N ASP A 35 -9.25 25.25 6.68
CA ASP A 35 -8.06 25.24 7.56
C ASP A 35 -7.16 24.01 7.25
N ALA A 36 -6.61 24.02 6.02
CA ALA A 36 -5.71 22.99 5.56
C ALA A 36 -4.59 23.56 4.69
N GLU A 37 -3.42 22.93 4.73
CA GLU A 37 -2.27 23.23 3.88
C GLU A 37 -1.86 22.02 3.05
N LEU A 38 -1.42 22.26 1.81
CA LEU A 38 -0.96 21.24 0.89
C LEU A 38 0.56 21.34 0.71
N ILE A 39 1.25 20.26 1.01
CA ILE A 39 2.70 20.12 0.87
C ILE A 39 2.97 19.00 -0.13
N VAL A 40 3.58 19.35 -1.26
CA VAL A 40 4.00 18.41 -2.29
C VAL A 40 5.51 18.23 -2.19
N VAL A 41 5.97 16.99 -2.04
CA VAL A 41 7.39 16.68 -1.94
C VAL A 41 7.83 15.94 -3.20
N ASP A 42 8.57 16.62 -4.08
CA ASP A 42 9.12 16.01 -5.29
C ASP A 42 10.39 15.23 -4.98
N HIS A 43 10.40 13.94 -5.31
CA HIS A 43 11.51 13.03 -5.07
C HIS A 43 12.47 12.91 -6.27
N GLY A 44 12.74 14.02 -6.93
CA GLY A 44 13.62 14.08 -8.11
C GLY A 44 12.96 13.52 -9.37
N SER A 45 11.72 13.90 -9.64
CA SER A 45 11.00 13.53 -10.85
C SER A 45 11.70 14.03 -12.12
N THR A 46 11.61 13.23 -13.19
CA THR A 46 12.21 13.51 -14.50
C THR A 46 11.18 13.55 -15.64
N ASP A 47 9.89 13.37 -15.33
CA ASP A 47 8.77 13.29 -16.29
C ASP A 47 7.97 14.61 -16.40
N GLY A 48 8.46 15.72 -15.80
CA GLY A 48 7.76 17.00 -15.76
C GLY A 48 6.79 17.15 -14.58
N SER A 49 6.69 16.16 -13.67
CA SER A 49 5.82 16.23 -12.49
C SER A 49 6.05 17.49 -11.67
N ARG A 50 7.31 17.82 -11.35
CA ARG A 50 7.69 18.96 -10.55
C ARG A 50 7.24 20.28 -11.18
N ASP A 51 7.52 20.46 -12.48
CA ASP A 51 7.19 21.70 -13.20
C ASP A 51 5.68 21.88 -13.35
N LEU A 52 4.95 20.77 -13.52
CA LEU A 52 3.49 20.78 -13.53
C LEU A 52 2.93 21.27 -12.19
N VAL A 53 3.46 20.80 -11.05
CA VAL A 53 3.03 21.26 -9.72
C VAL A 53 3.36 22.76 -9.56
N ALA A 54 4.57 23.18 -9.93
CA ALA A 54 5.01 24.56 -9.82
C ALA A 54 4.15 25.52 -10.67
N SER A 55 3.83 25.16 -11.91
CA SER A 55 3.08 26.02 -12.81
C SER A 55 1.58 26.08 -12.52
N ARG A 56 0.98 24.98 -12.03
CA ARG A 56 -0.49 24.88 -11.92
C ARG A 56 -1.02 25.04 -10.49
N TYR A 57 -0.25 24.68 -9.47
CA TYR A 57 -0.76 24.56 -8.11
C TYR A 57 -0.15 25.54 -7.10
N GLN A 58 0.85 26.32 -7.48
CA GLN A 58 1.26 27.49 -6.67
C GLN A 58 0.20 28.59 -6.82
N PRO A 59 -0.10 29.35 -5.76
CA PRO A 59 0.48 29.34 -4.41
C PRO A 59 -0.20 28.38 -3.42
N ILE A 60 -1.15 27.54 -3.85
CA ILE A 60 -1.94 26.68 -2.94
C ILE A 60 -1.08 25.54 -2.38
N ALA A 61 -0.21 24.94 -3.21
CA ALA A 61 0.70 23.88 -2.83
C ALA A 61 2.10 24.45 -2.52
N ARG A 62 2.61 24.16 -1.33
CA ARG A 62 4.02 24.36 -1.01
C ARG A 62 4.81 23.18 -1.59
N ILE A 63 5.78 23.48 -2.47
CA ILE A 63 6.60 22.47 -3.12
C ILE A 63 7.93 22.37 -2.38
N LEU A 64 8.33 21.15 -2.07
CA LEU A 64 9.61 20.80 -1.50
C LEU A 64 10.33 19.84 -2.44
N ASP A 65 11.64 19.99 -2.55
CA ASP A 65 12.50 19.10 -3.31
C ASP A 65 13.24 18.17 -2.33
N TRP A 66 13.22 16.86 -2.59
CA TRP A 66 13.95 15.88 -1.82
C TRP A 66 14.60 14.85 -2.75
N LYS A 67 15.88 14.63 -2.65
CA LYS A 67 16.61 13.66 -3.47
C LYS A 67 17.24 12.58 -2.61
N GLY A 68 17.08 11.34 -3.05
CA GLY A 68 17.62 10.17 -2.35
C GLY A 68 16.74 9.66 -1.20
N GLY A 69 17.14 8.54 -0.59
CA GLY A 69 16.39 7.90 0.48
C GLY A 69 15.14 7.12 0.02
N THR A 70 14.26 6.87 0.96
CA THR A 70 13.06 6.05 0.80
C THR A 70 11.80 6.91 0.77
N ILE A 71 10.67 6.31 0.43
CA ILE A 71 9.35 6.98 0.50
C ILE A 71 9.03 7.45 1.93
N ALA A 72 9.52 6.75 2.95
CA ALA A 72 9.43 7.16 4.34
C ALA A 72 10.14 8.51 4.59
N ALA A 73 11.37 8.66 4.10
CA ALA A 73 12.13 9.91 4.19
C ALA A 73 11.42 11.07 3.48
N VAL A 74 10.85 10.83 2.30
CA VAL A 74 10.07 11.83 1.56
C VAL A 74 8.88 12.33 2.38
N ARG A 75 8.11 11.41 3.00
CA ARG A 75 6.97 11.78 3.85
C ARG A 75 7.40 12.52 5.11
N ASN A 76 8.44 12.02 5.80
CA ASN A 76 8.98 12.70 6.98
C ASN A 76 9.46 14.12 6.63
N HIS A 77 10.14 14.30 5.50
CA HIS A 77 10.56 15.63 5.03
C HIS A 77 9.36 16.57 4.84
N GLY A 78 8.26 16.09 4.27
CA GLY A 78 7.01 16.85 4.18
C GLY A 78 6.44 17.23 5.55
N VAL A 79 6.48 16.29 6.53
CA VAL A 79 6.01 16.55 7.89
C VAL A 79 6.83 17.64 8.61
N HIS A 80 8.14 17.70 8.40
CA HIS A 80 8.97 18.77 8.98
C HIS A 80 8.55 20.17 8.52
N ALA A 81 7.95 20.30 7.34
CA ALA A 81 7.45 21.56 6.82
C ALA A 81 5.97 21.84 7.18
N ALA A 82 5.29 20.85 7.77
CA ALA A 82 3.88 20.89 8.10
C ALA A 82 3.62 21.55 9.45
N SER A 83 2.47 22.24 9.59
CA SER A 83 2.06 22.94 10.83
C SER A 83 0.73 22.44 11.42
N GLY A 84 0.02 21.55 10.71
CA GLY A 84 -1.30 21.04 11.12
C GLY A 84 -1.24 20.10 12.34
N GLU A 85 -2.34 20.06 13.05
CA GLU A 85 -2.57 19.14 14.18
C GLU A 85 -2.83 17.70 13.70
N VAL A 86 -3.29 17.56 12.47
CA VAL A 86 -3.50 16.28 11.79
C VAL A 86 -2.65 16.24 10.53
N LEU A 87 -1.89 15.17 10.36
CA LEU A 87 -1.08 14.89 9.20
C LEU A 87 -1.84 13.92 8.29
N SER A 88 -2.10 14.29 7.04
CA SER A 88 -2.78 13.44 6.06
C SER A 88 -1.82 13.09 4.92
N PHE A 89 -1.53 11.83 4.74
CA PHE A 89 -0.71 11.30 3.66
C PHE A 89 -1.62 10.81 2.55
N ILE A 90 -1.44 11.33 1.34
CA ILE A 90 -2.19 10.96 0.14
C ILE A 90 -1.20 10.80 -1.00
N ASP A 91 -1.22 9.66 -1.69
CA ASP A 91 -0.33 9.45 -2.83
C ASP A 91 -0.72 10.32 -4.03
N ALA A 92 0.27 10.70 -4.83
CA ALA A 92 0.14 11.60 -5.98
C ALA A 92 -0.71 11.06 -7.15
N ASP A 93 -1.22 9.86 -7.03
CA ASP A 93 -2.13 9.19 -7.96
C ASP A 93 -3.45 8.76 -7.29
N CYS A 94 -3.78 9.39 -6.15
CA CYS A 94 -5.03 9.19 -5.43
C CYS A 94 -5.94 10.41 -5.56
N THR A 95 -7.22 10.19 -5.89
CA THR A 95 -8.26 11.22 -5.82
C THR A 95 -9.13 11.03 -4.60
N ILE A 96 -9.59 12.13 -3.99
CA ILE A 96 -10.40 12.14 -2.78
C ILE A 96 -11.72 12.89 -3.00
N PRO A 97 -12.80 12.59 -2.24
CA PRO A 97 -14.04 13.35 -2.30
C PRO A 97 -13.89 14.77 -1.72
N LEU A 98 -14.80 15.66 -2.12
CA LEU A 98 -14.79 17.09 -1.73
C LEU A 98 -14.85 17.30 -0.22
N ASP A 99 -15.62 16.47 0.49
CA ASP A 99 -15.85 16.54 1.94
C ASP A 99 -14.84 15.72 2.77
N TYR A 100 -13.77 15.24 2.13
CA TYR A 100 -12.79 14.33 2.74
C TYR A 100 -12.27 14.84 4.09
N PHE A 101 -11.77 16.08 4.18
CA PHE A 101 -11.18 16.60 5.42
C PHE A 101 -12.22 16.91 6.50
N GLY A 102 -13.46 17.25 6.12
CA GLY A 102 -14.58 17.33 7.06
C GLY A 102 -14.90 15.96 7.66
N SER A 103 -15.01 14.94 6.80
CA SER A 103 -15.19 13.55 7.22
C SER A 103 -14.03 13.04 8.09
N LEU A 104 -12.79 13.43 7.77
CA LEU A 104 -11.60 13.08 8.54
C LEU A 104 -11.68 13.63 9.97
N ALA A 105 -12.00 14.90 10.13
CA ALA A 105 -12.16 15.52 11.44
C ALA A 105 -13.25 14.83 12.27
N ASP A 106 -14.41 14.56 11.65
CA ASP A 106 -15.52 13.85 12.31
C ASP A 106 -15.13 12.44 12.75
N VAL A 107 -14.45 11.67 11.88
CA VAL A 107 -14.04 10.29 12.18
C VAL A 107 -13.04 10.28 13.34
N LEU A 108 -12.04 11.16 13.36
CA LEU A 108 -11.12 11.27 14.49
C LEU A 108 -11.84 11.62 15.79
N ALA A 109 -12.76 12.58 15.76
CA ALA A 109 -13.51 13.03 16.93
C ALA A 109 -14.44 11.93 17.49
N THR A 110 -15.10 11.16 16.60
CA THR A 110 -16.10 10.17 17.02
C THR A 110 -15.48 8.81 17.37
N SER A 111 -14.42 8.40 16.69
CA SER A 111 -13.75 7.12 16.98
C SER A 111 -12.81 7.20 18.17
N GLY A 112 -12.27 8.39 18.50
CA GLY A 112 -11.19 8.56 19.47
C GLY A 112 -9.87 7.91 19.04
N ALA A 113 -9.70 7.57 17.74
CA ALA A 113 -8.49 7.01 17.20
C ALA A 113 -7.44 8.10 16.98
N MET A 114 -6.17 7.72 17.07
CA MET A 114 -5.04 8.61 16.78
C MET A 114 -4.56 8.51 15.33
N ALA A 115 -4.98 7.48 14.61
CA ALA A 115 -4.77 7.35 13.17
C ALA A 115 -6.05 6.84 12.51
N THR A 116 -6.32 7.33 11.30
CA THR A 116 -7.47 6.93 10.49
C THR A 116 -7.15 7.01 9.01
N GLY A 117 -8.07 6.55 8.18
CA GLY A 117 -7.99 6.55 6.74
C GLY A 117 -8.94 5.50 6.17
N ALA A 118 -8.70 5.11 4.96
CA ALA A 118 -9.43 4.00 4.36
C ALA A 118 -8.56 3.26 3.35
N GLU A 119 -8.95 2.03 3.07
CA GLU A 119 -8.46 1.31 1.91
C GLU A 119 -8.71 2.13 0.63
N VAL A 120 -7.70 2.20 -0.24
CA VAL A 120 -7.87 2.82 -1.55
C VAL A 120 -8.62 1.87 -2.49
N VAL A 121 -9.53 2.42 -3.29
CA VAL A 121 -10.34 1.66 -4.24
C VAL A 121 -9.84 1.87 -5.67
N PRO A 122 -10.05 0.91 -6.57
CA PRO A 122 -9.77 1.12 -7.99
C PRO A 122 -10.75 2.12 -8.63
N PRO A 123 -10.43 2.70 -9.79
CA PRO A 123 -11.34 3.58 -10.54
C PRO A 123 -12.62 2.86 -10.97
N SER A 124 -13.63 3.64 -11.39
CA SER A 124 -14.96 3.13 -11.79
C SER A 124 -14.93 2.11 -12.93
N SER A 125 -13.91 2.14 -13.77
CA SER A 125 -13.68 1.17 -14.86
C SER A 125 -12.36 0.46 -14.66
N PRO A 126 -12.26 -0.45 -13.67
CA PRO A 126 -11.02 -1.14 -13.36
C PRO A 126 -10.68 -2.19 -14.42
N SER A 127 -9.38 -2.45 -14.62
CA SER A 127 -8.96 -3.66 -15.30
C SER A 127 -9.36 -4.90 -14.48
N TRP A 128 -9.39 -6.05 -15.12
CA TRP A 128 -9.72 -7.29 -14.41
C TRP A 128 -8.70 -7.63 -13.29
N VAL A 129 -7.45 -7.20 -13.42
CA VAL A 129 -6.40 -7.39 -12.39
C VAL A 129 -6.72 -6.53 -11.16
N GLU A 130 -7.03 -5.24 -11.37
CA GLU A 130 -7.44 -4.33 -10.29
C GLU A 130 -8.70 -4.83 -9.59
N GLU A 131 -9.73 -5.20 -10.36
CA GLU A 131 -11.01 -5.66 -9.84
C GLU A 131 -10.85 -6.91 -8.96
N VAL A 132 -10.19 -7.96 -9.50
CA VAL A 132 -10.03 -9.24 -8.79
C VAL A 132 -9.19 -9.06 -7.53
N TRP A 133 -8.04 -8.35 -7.64
CA TRP A 133 -7.16 -8.15 -6.50
C TRP A 133 -7.82 -7.32 -5.39
N TYR A 134 -8.53 -6.25 -5.75
CA TYR A 134 -9.29 -5.44 -4.80
C TYR A 134 -10.38 -6.27 -4.11
N ARG A 135 -11.22 -7.01 -4.85
CA ARG A 135 -12.30 -7.83 -4.27
C ARG A 135 -11.80 -8.87 -3.27
N LEU A 136 -10.64 -9.48 -3.53
CA LEU A 136 -10.02 -10.44 -2.63
C LEU A 136 -9.57 -9.83 -1.29
N HIS A 137 -9.21 -8.56 -1.29
CA HIS A 137 -8.55 -7.93 -0.13
C HIS A 137 -9.39 -6.81 0.51
N ARG A 138 -10.50 -6.41 -0.12
CA ARG A 138 -11.35 -5.33 0.39
C ARG A 138 -11.85 -5.61 1.79
N ARG A 139 -11.85 -4.59 2.61
CA ARG A 139 -12.44 -4.61 3.94
C ARG A 139 -13.94 -4.32 3.86
N ALA A 140 -14.75 -5.10 4.56
CA ALA A 140 -16.20 -5.01 4.41
C ALA A 140 -16.83 -3.85 5.19
N ARG A 141 -16.24 -3.45 6.34
CA ARG A 141 -16.85 -2.52 7.33
C ARG A 141 -15.82 -1.56 7.88
N ASP A 142 -16.33 -0.42 8.34
CA ASP A 142 -15.61 0.50 9.21
C ASP A 142 -15.23 -0.21 10.51
N GLY A 143 -14.12 0.20 11.13
CA GLY A 143 -13.70 -0.38 12.40
C GLY A 143 -12.21 -0.25 12.69
N GLU A 144 -11.80 -0.80 13.82
CA GLU A 144 -10.39 -0.86 14.21
C GLU A 144 -9.59 -1.75 13.27
N GLN A 145 -8.39 -1.29 12.94
CA GLN A 145 -7.48 -1.96 12.04
C GLN A 145 -6.09 -2.11 12.64
N GLU A 146 -5.36 -3.11 12.18
CA GLU A 146 -3.96 -3.25 12.53
C GLU A 146 -3.08 -2.24 11.78
N TRP A 147 -3.46 -1.88 10.57
CA TRP A 147 -2.73 -0.92 9.74
C TRP A 147 -3.61 -0.32 8.64
N ILE A 148 -3.22 0.84 8.17
CA ILE A 148 -3.78 1.53 7.00
C ILE A 148 -2.62 1.94 6.12
N GLY A 149 -2.76 1.75 4.79
CA GLY A 149 -1.73 2.11 3.82
C GLY A 149 -1.52 3.61 3.73
N SER A 150 -0.27 4.03 3.65
CA SER A 150 0.13 5.44 3.61
C SER A 150 -0.33 6.20 2.36
N ALA A 151 -0.86 5.50 1.36
CA ALA A 151 -1.54 6.13 0.22
C ALA A 151 -2.82 6.90 0.61
N ASN A 152 -3.39 6.61 1.80
CA ASN A 152 -4.59 7.24 2.33
C ASN A 152 -4.65 7.07 3.87
N LEU A 153 -3.66 7.64 4.56
CA LEU A 153 -3.50 7.57 6.02
C LEU A 153 -3.50 8.99 6.60
N ALA A 154 -4.24 9.19 7.66
CA ALA A 154 -4.14 10.40 8.48
C ALA A 154 -3.80 10.03 9.93
N VAL A 155 -3.03 10.87 10.60
CA VAL A 155 -2.59 10.66 11.97
C VAL A 155 -2.56 11.99 12.73
N VAL A 156 -2.97 11.96 13.99
CA VAL A 156 -2.80 13.10 14.90
C VAL A 156 -1.31 13.34 15.11
N ARG A 157 -0.86 14.58 14.93
CA ARG A 157 0.57 14.94 15.01
C ARG A 157 1.24 14.45 16.28
N ALA A 158 0.59 14.63 17.43
CA ALA A 158 1.15 14.18 18.70
C ALA A 158 1.47 12.67 18.73
N ALA A 159 0.65 11.84 18.06
CA ALA A 159 0.91 10.40 17.95
C ALA A 159 2.03 10.10 16.96
N PHE A 160 2.09 10.84 15.83
CA PHE A 160 3.19 10.73 14.86
C PHE A 160 4.54 11.04 15.50
N ASP A 161 4.63 12.16 16.21
CA ASP A 161 5.85 12.62 16.91
C ASP A 161 6.24 11.66 18.05
N ALA A 162 5.25 11.16 18.80
CA ALA A 162 5.49 10.22 19.89
C ALA A 162 6.13 8.90 19.42
N VAL A 163 5.87 8.44 18.20
CA VAL A 163 6.50 7.24 17.64
C VAL A 163 7.74 7.55 16.80
N GLY A 164 8.05 8.81 16.54
CA GLY A 164 9.24 9.25 15.79
C GLY A 164 9.10 9.17 14.27
N GLY A 165 7.89 9.29 13.73
CA GLY A 165 7.63 9.29 12.28
C GLY A 165 7.80 7.92 11.60
N PHE A 166 7.93 7.92 10.28
CA PHE A 166 8.20 6.69 9.51
C PHE A 166 9.67 6.27 9.62
N ASP A 167 9.94 4.97 9.62
CA ASP A 167 11.32 4.44 9.60
C ASP A 167 11.93 4.56 8.20
N GLU A 168 12.87 5.49 8.05
CA GLU A 168 13.51 5.83 6.77
C GLU A 168 14.45 4.73 6.23
N ARG A 169 14.76 3.71 7.03
CA ARG A 169 15.58 2.57 6.60
C ARG A 169 14.77 1.58 5.74
N LEU A 170 13.45 1.63 5.81
CA LEU A 170 12.56 0.72 5.09
C LEU A 170 12.37 1.17 3.65
N VAL A 171 12.67 0.29 2.70
CA VAL A 171 12.44 0.52 1.27
C VAL A 171 10.94 0.52 0.94
N THR A 172 10.16 -0.31 1.65
CA THR A 172 8.69 -0.41 1.56
C THR A 172 8.14 -1.06 2.83
N GLY A 173 6.84 -0.89 3.12
CA GLY A 173 6.17 -1.41 4.31
C GLY A 173 6.32 -0.49 5.53
N GLU A 174 6.77 0.74 5.32
CA GLU A 174 6.91 1.80 6.32
C GLU A 174 5.59 2.11 7.02
N ASP A 175 4.46 1.97 6.32
CA ASP A 175 3.12 2.19 6.84
C ASP A 175 2.69 1.09 7.83
N THR A 176 2.95 -0.16 7.50
CA THR A 176 2.67 -1.30 8.37
C THR A 176 3.51 -1.24 9.65
N GLU A 177 4.80 -0.94 9.52
CA GLU A 177 5.73 -0.77 10.62
C GLU A 177 5.33 0.42 11.52
N PHE A 178 5.03 1.57 10.91
CA PHE A 178 4.57 2.76 11.61
C PHE A 178 3.27 2.50 12.39
N CYS A 179 2.28 1.88 11.77
CA CYS A 179 1.04 1.51 12.42
C CYS A 179 1.25 0.52 13.58
N GLN A 180 2.24 -0.37 13.46
CA GLN A 180 2.61 -1.26 14.55
C GLN A 180 3.14 -0.49 15.75
N ARG A 181 4.07 0.50 15.55
CA ARG A 181 4.57 1.35 16.66
C ARG A 181 3.48 2.19 17.30
N LEU A 182 2.50 2.66 16.53
CA LEU A 182 1.32 3.34 17.10
C LEU A 182 0.55 2.42 18.05
N ARG A 183 0.26 1.19 17.62
CA ARG A 183 -0.47 0.20 18.45
C ARG A 183 0.33 -0.21 19.70
N ASP A 184 1.65 -0.32 19.59
CA ASP A 184 2.52 -0.63 20.72
C ASP A 184 2.48 0.43 21.81
N ARG A 185 2.13 1.66 21.44
CA ARG A 185 1.89 2.76 22.41
C ARG A 185 0.43 2.85 22.88
N GLY A 186 -0.40 1.88 22.50
CA GLY A 186 -1.82 1.86 22.85
C GLY A 186 -2.71 2.78 22.01
N TYR A 187 -2.20 3.36 20.91
CA TYR A 187 -2.99 4.20 20.01
C TYR A 187 -3.87 3.34 19.12
N ARG A 188 -5.14 3.75 18.99
CA ARG A 188 -6.10 3.09 18.12
C ARG A 188 -5.97 3.60 16.69
N ILE A 189 -6.15 2.67 15.73
CA ILE A 189 -6.20 2.93 14.30
C ILE A 189 -7.60 2.56 13.83
N TYR A 190 -8.29 3.47 13.16
CA TYR A 190 -9.69 3.27 12.77
C TYR A 190 -9.88 3.53 11.28
N GLU A 191 -10.40 2.57 10.54
CA GLU A 191 -10.76 2.73 9.14
C GLU A 191 -12.21 3.20 8.99
N SER A 192 -12.45 4.19 8.15
CA SER A 192 -13.79 4.61 7.75
C SER A 192 -13.93 4.77 6.25
N LYS A 193 -14.95 4.15 5.67
CA LYS A 193 -15.27 4.28 4.24
C LYS A 193 -15.63 5.70 3.81
N ARG A 194 -15.97 6.58 4.77
CA ARG A 194 -16.12 8.02 4.49
C ARG A 194 -14.84 8.66 3.98
N LEU A 195 -13.68 8.02 4.24
CA LEU A 195 -12.36 8.47 3.82
C LEU A 195 -11.82 7.73 2.59
N THR A 196 -12.69 7.06 1.83
CA THR A 196 -12.27 6.32 0.63
C THR A 196 -11.60 7.22 -0.39
N ALA A 197 -10.43 6.82 -0.88
CA ALA A 197 -9.72 7.44 -1.98
C ALA A 197 -9.65 6.49 -3.18
N VAL A 198 -9.63 7.04 -4.41
CA VAL A 198 -9.51 6.25 -5.64
C VAL A 198 -8.07 6.28 -6.12
N HIS A 199 -7.44 5.12 -6.21
CA HIS A 199 -6.04 4.99 -6.66
C HIS A 199 -6.00 4.72 -8.17
N LEU A 200 -5.40 5.64 -8.93
CA LEU A 200 -5.42 5.65 -10.40
C LEU A 200 -4.35 4.77 -11.04
N ASP A 201 -3.19 4.62 -10.36
CA ASP A 201 -2.02 3.88 -10.88
C ASP A 201 -1.88 2.48 -10.27
N ASN A 202 -2.97 1.75 -10.16
CA ASN A 202 -2.90 0.34 -9.80
C ASN A 202 -2.31 -0.52 -10.94
N ALA A 203 -1.91 -1.76 -10.61
CA ALA A 203 -1.44 -2.72 -11.60
C ALA A 203 -2.58 -3.15 -12.53
N LYS A 204 -2.54 -2.77 -13.80
CA LYS A 204 -3.61 -3.02 -14.79
C LYS A 204 -3.43 -4.32 -15.56
N THR A 205 -2.22 -4.88 -15.59
CA THR A 205 -1.86 -6.11 -16.29
C THR A 205 -1.13 -7.05 -15.35
N VAL A 206 -1.12 -8.35 -15.66
CA VAL A 206 -0.37 -9.37 -14.90
C VAL A 206 1.11 -9.01 -14.80
N GLY A 207 1.72 -8.51 -15.88
CA GLY A 207 3.13 -8.09 -15.87
C GLY A 207 3.40 -6.86 -14.98
N SER A 208 2.50 -5.86 -14.96
CA SER A 208 2.62 -4.74 -14.03
C SER A 208 2.35 -5.14 -12.59
N PHE A 209 1.43 -6.08 -12.36
CA PHE A 209 1.16 -6.67 -11.06
C PHE A 209 2.41 -7.40 -10.52
N TYR A 210 3.02 -8.27 -11.33
CA TYR A 210 4.26 -8.95 -10.97
C TYR A 210 5.36 -7.95 -10.54
N ARG A 211 5.62 -6.91 -11.36
CA ARG A 211 6.66 -5.90 -11.05
C ARG A 211 6.38 -5.16 -9.73
N LYS A 212 5.12 -4.75 -9.49
CA LYS A 212 4.73 -4.09 -8.24
C LYS A 212 4.87 -5.04 -7.04
N GLU A 213 4.51 -6.31 -7.17
CA GLU A 213 4.64 -7.29 -6.09
C GLU A 213 6.10 -7.68 -5.80
N VAL A 214 6.98 -7.71 -6.81
CA VAL A 214 8.44 -7.82 -6.58
C VAL A 214 8.94 -6.62 -5.77
N TRP A 215 8.56 -5.39 -6.14
CA TRP A 215 8.96 -4.19 -5.40
C TRP A 215 8.44 -4.20 -3.95
N ARG A 216 7.17 -4.48 -3.74
CA ARG A 216 6.57 -4.61 -2.40
C ARG A 216 7.25 -5.70 -1.56
N GLY A 217 7.72 -6.76 -2.20
CA GLY A 217 8.43 -7.86 -1.55
C GLY A 217 9.78 -7.47 -0.97
N LEU A 218 10.40 -6.36 -1.41
CA LEU A 218 11.69 -5.92 -0.87
C LEU A 218 11.61 -5.45 0.59
N GLY A 219 10.42 -5.12 1.09
CA GLY A 219 10.20 -4.77 2.50
C GLY A 219 9.86 -5.94 3.43
N MET A 220 9.75 -7.18 2.90
CA MET A 220 9.26 -8.35 3.67
C MET A 220 10.00 -8.58 4.99
N PHE A 221 11.31 -8.39 4.99
CA PHE A 221 12.13 -8.65 6.19
C PHE A 221 12.29 -7.42 7.09
N GLY A 222 12.00 -6.22 6.61
CA GLY A 222 12.12 -4.97 7.38
C GLY A 222 10.93 -4.69 8.29
N THR A 223 9.77 -5.29 8.00
CA THR A 223 8.51 -5.04 8.73
C THR A 223 8.20 -6.11 9.77
N VAL A 224 8.96 -7.20 9.80
CA VAL A 224 8.74 -8.32 10.73
C VAL A 224 9.52 -8.08 12.01
N ARG A 225 8.82 -8.06 13.14
CA ARG A 225 9.48 -8.05 14.46
C ARG A 225 10.33 -9.31 14.64
N PRO A 226 11.47 -9.22 15.32
CA PRO A 226 12.23 -10.41 15.73
C PRO A 226 11.30 -11.40 16.47
N GLY A 227 11.19 -12.62 15.94
CA GLY A 227 10.33 -13.66 16.49
C GLY A 227 8.87 -13.65 16.03
N ALA A 228 8.41 -12.67 15.23
CA ALA A 228 7.08 -12.70 14.61
C ALA A 228 7.09 -13.50 13.31
N ILE A 229 6.03 -14.24 13.07
CA ILE A 229 5.83 -14.98 11.82
C ILE A 229 5.04 -14.09 10.86
N ASP A 230 5.67 -13.67 9.78
CA ASP A 230 4.99 -13.01 8.67
C ASP A 230 4.31 -14.07 7.78
N LYS A 231 2.98 -14.15 7.86
CA LYS A 231 2.19 -15.13 7.10
C LYS A 231 2.45 -15.09 5.59
N PRO A 232 2.50 -13.92 4.92
CA PRO A 232 2.84 -13.81 3.50
C PRO A 232 4.22 -14.39 3.17
N THR A 233 5.23 -14.16 4.00
CA THR A 233 6.58 -14.70 3.82
C THR A 233 6.57 -16.22 3.95
N VAL A 234 5.94 -16.76 5.00
CA VAL A 234 5.84 -18.23 5.20
C VAL A 234 5.14 -18.90 4.02
N MET A 235 3.99 -18.34 3.58
CA MET A 235 3.26 -18.88 2.43
C MET A 235 4.08 -18.83 1.15
N THR A 236 4.91 -17.78 0.96
CA THR A 236 5.83 -17.69 -0.17
C THR A 236 6.88 -18.80 -0.13
N VAL A 237 7.49 -19.06 1.03
CA VAL A 237 8.46 -20.15 1.20
C VAL A 237 7.82 -21.50 0.93
N VAL A 238 6.62 -21.74 1.48
CA VAL A 238 5.85 -22.97 1.22
C VAL A 238 5.60 -23.14 -0.27
N HIS A 239 5.18 -22.07 -0.96
CA HIS A 239 4.96 -22.13 -2.41
C HIS A 239 6.24 -22.49 -3.18
N LEU A 240 7.38 -21.87 -2.85
CA LEU A 240 8.66 -22.18 -3.50
C LEU A 240 9.10 -23.64 -3.28
N VAL A 241 8.87 -24.19 -2.07
CA VAL A 241 9.15 -25.59 -1.78
C VAL A 241 8.23 -26.51 -2.59
N LEU A 242 6.94 -26.20 -2.67
CA LEU A 242 5.97 -26.97 -3.46
C LEU A 242 6.27 -26.89 -4.97
N LEU A 243 6.69 -25.71 -5.46
CA LEU A 243 7.13 -25.53 -6.85
C LEU A 243 8.35 -26.41 -7.16
N ALA A 244 9.36 -26.44 -6.30
CA ALA A 244 10.54 -27.30 -6.44
C ALA A 244 10.15 -28.78 -6.41
N ALA A 245 9.27 -29.18 -5.47
CA ALA A 245 8.75 -30.55 -5.40
C ALA A 245 7.96 -30.94 -6.65
N GLY A 246 7.17 -30.02 -7.23
CA GLY A 246 6.47 -30.22 -8.50
C GLY A 246 7.42 -30.46 -9.67
N ILE A 247 8.51 -29.68 -9.77
CA ILE A 247 9.55 -29.90 -10.78
C ILE A 247 10.20 -31.28 -10.60
N LEU A 248 10.54 -31.66 -9.37
CA LEU A 248 11.12 -32.96 -9.07
C LEU A 248 10.17 -34.12 -9.40
N ALA A 249 8.87 -33.94 -9.18
CA ALA A 249 7.86 -34.94 -9.49
C ALA A 249 7.83 -35.30 -11.00
N LEU A 250 8.17 -34.37 -11.89
CA LEU A 250 8.29 -34.62 -13.32
C LEU A 250 9.42 -35.60 -13.65
N ALA A 251 10.45 -35.69 -12.81
CA ALA A 251 11.62 -36.54 -13.00
C ALA A 251 11.49 -37.91 -12.32
N VAL A 252 10.40 -38.21 -11.57
CA VAL A 252 10.26 -39.48 -10.86
C VAL A 252 10.14 -40.64 -11.83
N ALA A 253 11.15 -41.53 -11.81
CA ALA A 253 11.14 -42.77 -12.60
C ALA A 253 10.04 -43.72 -12.13
N GLY A 254 9.46 -44.45 -13.07
CA GLY A 254 8.40 -45.46 -12.78
C GLY A 254 6.97 -44.88 -12.74
N TRP A 255 6.76 -43.60 -12.67
CA TRP A 255 5.42 -43.02 -12.78
C TRP A 255 5.05 -42.79 -14.26
N ALA A 256 3.77 -43.05 -14.59
CA ALA A 256 3.23 -42.70 -15.92
C ALA A 256 3.25 -41.18 -16.11
N TRP A 257 3.53 -40.72 -17.33
CA TRP A 257 3.64 -39.27 -17.62
C TRP A 257 2.42 -38.43 -17.21
N PRO A 258 1.16 -38.89 -17.41
CA PRO A 258 0.00 -38.13 -16.93
C PRO A 258 -0.01 -37.96 -15.41
N VAL A 259 0.43 -38.99 -14.65
CA VAL A 259 0.49 -38.91 -13.17
C VAL A 259 1.51 -37.88 -12.74
N ARG A 260 2.69 -37.83 -13.38
CA ARG A 260 3.71 -36.80 -13.10
C ARG A 260 3.16 -35.39 -13.31
N LEU A 261 2.45 -35.14 -14.41
CA LEU A 261 1.85 -33.85 -14.73
C LEU A 261 0.78 -33.46 -13.70
N VAL A 262 -0.11 -34.36 -13.33
CA VAL A 262 -1.17 -34.09 -12.34
C VAL A 262 -0.58 -33.76 -10.98
N VAL A 263 0.41 -34.53 -10.52
CA VAL A 263 1.09 -34.27 -9.24
C VAL A 263 1.84 -32.95 -9.28
N ALA A 264 2.61 -32.66 -10.33
CA ALA A 264 3.34 -31.42 -10.47
C ALA A 264 2.39 -30.21 -10.47
N ALA A 265 1.32 -30.26 -11.27
CA ALA A 265 0.31 -29.21 -11.32
C ALA A 265 -0.38 -28.99 -9.98
N GLY A 266 -0.75 -30.09 -9.29
CA GLY A 266 -1.37 -30.03 -7.96
C GLY A 266 -0.47 -29.35 -6.93
N LEU A 267 0.83 -29.67 -6.92
CA LEU A 267 1.80 -29.05 -6.01
C LEU A 267 1.98 -27.54 -6.29
N VAL A 268 2.09 -27.16 -7.56
CA VAL A 268 2.24 -25.74 -7.94
C VAL A 268 1.03 -24.92 -7.49
N VAL A 269 -0.18 -25.45 -7.70
CA VAL A 269 -1.43 -24.73 -7.40
C VAL A 269 -1.80 -24.77 -5.91
N ALA A 270 -1.21 -25.64 -5.11
CA ALA A 270 -1.64 -25.89 -3.72
C ALA A 270 -1.60 -24.64 -2.82
N ALA A 271 -0.51 -23.88 -2.84
CA ALA A 271 -0.40 -22.68 -2.00
C ALA A 271 -1.33 -21.52 -2.48
N PRO A 272 -1.43 -21.19 -3.79
CA PRO A 272 -2.45 -20.29 -4.32
C PRO A 272 -3.88 -20.71 -3.96
N ALA A 273 -4.21 -22.00 -4.09
CA ALA A 273 -5.53 -22.50 -3.73
C ALA A 273 -5.83 -22.38 -2.23
N ALA A 274 -4.85 -22.69 -1.37
CA ALA A 274 -4.98 -22.51 0.07
C ALA A 274 -5.20 -21.03 0.44
N ALA A 275 -4.47 -20.08 -0.18
CA ALA A 275 -4.66 -18.67 0.02
C ALA A 275 -6.06 -18.20 -0.43
N LEU A 276 -6.55 -18.74 -1.54
CA LEU A 276 -7.88 -18.43 -2.06
C LEU A 276 -8.98 -18.97 -1.13
N LEU A 277 -8.85 -20.21 -0.65
CA LEU A 277 -9.78 -20.82 0.32
C LEU A 277 -9.80 -20.07 1.64
N TYR A 278 -8.63 -19.64 2.14
CA TYR A 278 -8.55 -18.81 3.33
C TYR A 278 -9.31 -17.47 3.15
N ARG A 279 -9.17 -16.82 2.00
CA ARG A 279 -9.90 -15.57 1.69
C ARG A 279 -11.40 -15.80 1.57
N ALA A 280 -11.83 -16.92 0.97
CA ALA A 280 -13.23 -17.30 0.92
C ALA A 280 -13.83 -17.51 2.33
N ALA A 281 -13.12 -18.23 3.18
CA ALA A 281 -13.53 -18.46 4.56
C ALA A 281 -13.58 -17.16 5.40
N ALA A 282 -12.73 -16.20 5.08
CA ALA A 282 -12.71 -14.87 5.70
C ALA A 282 -13.78 -13.89 5.12
N GLY A 283 -14.68 -14.36 4.28
CA GLY A 283 -15.73 -13.55 3.66
C GLY A 283 -15.29 -12.74 2.44
N GLY A 284 -14.15 -13.07 1.86
CA GLY A 284 -13.67 -12.47 0.61
C GLY A 284 -14.56 -12.85 -0.58
N ASP A 285 -14.80 -11.89 -1.47
CA ASP A 285 -15.54 -12.12 -2.71
C ASP A 285 -14.60 -12.72 -3.78
N LEU A 286 -14.79 -14.01 -4.06
CA LEU A 286 -14.00 -14.72 -5.05
C LEU A 286 -14.31 -14.33 -6.50
N GLY A 287 -15.54 -13.88 -6.79
CA GLY A 287 -16.05 -13.40 -8.09
C GLY A 287 -15.58 -14.15 -9.35
N ARG A 288 -14.27 -14.27 -9.52
CA ARG A 288 -13.61 -14.94 -10.65
C ARG A 288 -12.46 -15.84 -10.16
N PRO A 289 -12.74 -17.04 -9.62
CA PRO A 289 -11.76 -17.84 -8.88
C PRO A 289 -10.51 -18.24 -9.69
N LEU A 290 -10.64 -18.54 -10.98
CA LEU A 290 -9.49 -18.87 -11.82
C LEU A 290 -8.54 -17.69 -12.03
N ARG A 291 -9.07 -16.47 -12.17
CA ARG A 291 -8.26 -15.25 -12.25
C ARG A 291 -7.61 -14.91 -10.91
N ALA A 292 -8.31 -15.13 -9.81
CA ALA A 292 -7.78 -14.98 -8.46
C ALA A 292 -6.63 -15.97 -8.20
N LEU A 293 -6.80 -17.23 -8.62
CA LEU A 293 -5.76 -18.25 -8.53
C LEU A 293 -4.50 -17.84 -9.32
N LEU A 294 -4.68 -17.37 -10.56
CA LEU A 294 -3.58 -16.85 -11.37
C LEU A 294 -2.86 -15.68 -10.68
N LEU A 295 -3.59 -14.74 -10.08
CA LEU A 295 -2.97 -13.61 -9.39
C LEU A 295 -2.20 -14.05 -8.13
N TYR A 296 -2.69 -15.05 -7.38
CA TYR A 296 -1.94 -15.61 -6.25
C TYR A 296 -0.68 -16.35 -6.71
N GLU A 297 -0.73 -17.07 -7.84
CA GLU A 297 0.45 -17.70 -8.42
C GLU A 297 1.51 -16.64 -8.74
N VAL A 298 1.11 -15.59 -9.48
CA VAL A 298 2.00 -14.47 -9.82
C VAL A 298 2.50 -13.74 -8.57
N TYR A 299 1.68 -13.59 -7.55
CA TYR A 299 2.04 -12.98 -6.27
C TYR A 299 3.17 -13.76 -5.59
N PHE A 300 3.04 -15.09 -5.43
CA PHE A 300 4.05 -15.89 -4.76
C PHE A 300 5.36 -15.96 -5.56
N VAL A 301 5.28 -16.07 -6.89
CA VAL A 301 6.46 -16.04 -7.76
C VAL A 301 7.18 -14.68 -7.65
N ALA A 302 6.44 -13.57 -7.64
CA ALA A 302 6.98 -12.23 -7.47
C ALA A 302 7.66 -12.03 -6.11
N ARG A 303 7.02 -12.51 -5.03
CA ARG A 303 7.58 -12.47 -3.68
C ARG A 303 8.83 -13.34 -3.55
N GLY A 304 8.83 -14.53 -4.17
CA GLY A 304 10.02 -15.38 -4.28
C GLY A 304 11.18 -14.71 -5.01
N ALA A 305 10.90 -14.01 -6.11
CA ALA A 305 11.91 -13.23 -6.82
C ALA A 305 12.47 -12.06 -5.98
N ALA A 306 11.64 -11.41 -5.16
CA ALA A 306 12.07 -10.38 -4.22
C ALA A 306 13.00 -10.99 -3.13
N MET A 307 12.63 -12.12 -2.56
CA MET A 307 13.47 -12.85 -1.58
C MET A 307 14.83 -13.20 -2.17
N ALA A 308 14.88 -13.75 -3.38
CA ALA A 308 16.13 -14.06 -4.07
C ALA A 308 17.00 -12.81 -4.23
N ARG A 309 16.42 -11.67 -4.67
CA ARG A 309 17.15 -10.39 -4.79
C ARG A 309 17.75 -9.91 -3.48
N LEU A 310 17.06 -10.07 -2.35
CA LEU A 310 17.54 -9.69 -1.04
C LEU A 310 18.71 -10.58 -0.59
N LEU A 311 18.60 -11.90 -0.78
CA LEU A 311 19.68 -12.84 -0.48
C LEU A 311 20.95 -12.55 -1.29
N PHE A 312 20.82 -12.30 -2.59
CA PHE A 312 21.98 -11.97 -3.44
C PHE A 312 22.58 -10.57 -3.20
N ARG A 313 21.81 -9.60 -2.68
CA ARG A 313 22.35 -8.29 -2.27
C ARG A 313 23.11 -8.36 -0.95
N GLY A 314 22.65 -9.18 0.00
CA GLY A 314 23.36 -9.41 1.27
C GLY A 314 24.70 -10.13 1.13
N VAL A 315 24.97 -10.78 -0.01
CA VAL A 315 26.27 -11.44 -0.31
C VAL A 315 27.29 -10.49 -0.95
N ARG A 316 26.88 -9.25 -1.30
CA ARG A 316 27.75 -8.25 -1.96
C ARG A 316 28.02 -7.01 -1.06
N GLY A 317 27.67 -7.08 0.22
CA GLY A 317 27.95 -6.03 1.23
C GLY A 317 29.22 -6.28 2.01
#